data_9ab0be185dc101593ca8980a5a1c188a
#
_entry.id   9ab0be185dc101593ca8980a5a1c188a
#
_cell.length_a   1.000
_cell.length_b   1.000
_cell.length_c   1.000
_cell.angle_alpha   90.00
_cell.angle_beta   90.00
_cell.angle_gamma   90.00
#
_symmetry.space_group_name_H-M   'P 1'
#
loop_
_entity.id
_entity.type
_entity.pdbx_description
1 polymer ?
#
loop_
_entity_poly.entity_id
_entity_poly.type
_entity_poly.pdbx_seq_one_letter_code
_entity_poly.pdbx_strand_id
1 'polypeptide(L)'
;MDINYELYKVFYYVADTLSFSEASKQLFISQSAVSQSIKALEKKLDQVLFIRSTKKVQLTPEGEILLKHIEPAMNLIRRGESQLLDSGSLGLGPVSYTHLRA
;
A
#
# COMPACT_ATOMS: atom_id res chain seq x y z
N MET A 1 -17.15 -6.66 -5.08
CA MET A 1 -16.50 -5.36 -5.25
C MET A 1 -15.07 -5.57 -5.72
N ASP A 2 -14.74 -4.99 -6.85
CA ASP A 2 -13.45 -5.26 -7.50
C ASP A 2 -12.43 -4.17 -7.25
N ILE A 3 -11.98 -4.07 -6.02
CA ILE A 3 -10.96 -3.11 -5.67
C ILE A 3 -9.65 -3.87 -5.60
N ASN A 4 -8.71 -3.55 -6.47
CA ASN A 4 -7.47 -4.29 -6.51
C ASN A 4 -6.48 -3.79 -5.46
N TYR A 5 -5.51 -4.63 -5.19
CA TYR A 5 -4.47 -4.38 -4.19
C TYR A 5 -3.72 -3.07 -4.43
N GLU A 6 -3.48 -2.70 -5.69
CA GLU A 6 -2.72 -1.49 -6.01
C GLU A 6 -3.37 -0.23 -5.45
N LEU A 7 -4.70 -0.17 -5.46
CA LEU A 7 -5.41 0.98 -4.90
C LEU A 7 -5.17 1.09 -3.40
N TYR A 8 -5.21 -0.04 -2.70
CA TYR A 8 -4.95 -0.05 -1.25
C TYR A 8 -3.49 0.28 -0.94
N LYS A 9 -2.58 -0.18 -1.78
CA LYS A 9 -1.15 0.12 -1.62
C LYS A 9 -0.91 1.62 -1.76
N VAL A 10 -1.49 2.24 -2.78
CA VAL A 10 -1.37 3.70 -2.97
C VAL A 10 -1.98 4.43 -1.78
N PHE A 11 -3.16 4.00 -1.34
CA PHE A 11 -3.80 4.60 -0.16
C PHE A 11 -2.87 4.53 1.06
N TYR A 12 -2.27 3.38 1.30
CA TYR A 12 -1.37 3.20 2.44
C TYR A 12 -0.19 4.18 2.40
N TYR A 13 0.43 4.32 1.23
CA TYR A 13 1.59 5.21 1.10
C TYR A 13 1.21 6.68 1.28
N VAL A 14 0.04 7.09 0.78
CA VAL A 14 -0.42 8.47 0.99
C VAL A 14 -0.76 8.68 2.47
N ALA A 15 -1.41 7.72 3.11
CA ALA A 15 -1.76 7.82 4.53
C ALA A 15 -0.51 7.89 5.41
N ASP A 16 0.51 7.13 5.06
CA ASP A 16 1.77 7.07 5.81
C ASP A 16 2.55 8.37 5.71
N THR A 17 2.60 8.97 4.53
CA THR A 17 3.40 10.18 4.28
C THR A 17 2.60 11.46 4.44
N LEU A 18 1.28 11.37 4.28
CA LEU A 18 0.36 12.52 4.19
C LEU A 18 0.83 13.50 3.12
N SER A 19 1.36 12.96 2.03
CA SER A 19 1.89 13.73 0.92
C SER A 19 1.75 12.93 -0.37
N PHE A 20 1.02 13.48 -1.33
CA PHE A 20 0.88 12.85 -2.64
C PHE A 20 2.22 12.82 -3.38
N SER A 21 3.00 13.88 -3.21
CA SER A 21 4.32 13.98 -3.83
C SER A 21 5.26 12.91 -3.29
N GLU A 22 5.32 12.78 -1.98
CA GLU A 22 6.19 11.80 -1.34
C GLU A 22 5.77 10.37 -1.68
N ALA A 23 4.47 10.11 -1.66
CA ALA A 23 3.95 8.79 -2.03
C ALA A 23 4.33 8.45 -3.48
N SER A 24 4.23 9.41 -4.38
CA SER A 24 4.58 9.17 -5.78
C SER A 24 6.05 8.79 -5.94
N LYS A 25 6.92 9.43 -5.17
CA LYS A 25 8.35 9.10 -5.19
C LYS A 25 8.60 7.69 -4.70
N GLN A 26 7.98 7.33 -3.58
CA GLN A 26 8.18 6.01 -2.99
C GLN A 26 7.61 4.89 -3.85
N LEU A 27 6.54 5.18 -4.58
CA LEU A 27 5.87 4.20 -5.44
C LEU A 27 6.43 4.17 -6.86
N PHE A 28 7.29 5.12 -7.21
CA PHE A 28 7.86 5.25 -8.55
C PHE A 28 6.79 5.44 -9.62
N ILE A 29 5.77 6.24 -9.31
CA ILE A 29 4.72 6.60 -10.26
C ILE A 29 4.52 8.12 -10.20
N SER A 30 3.78 8.66 -11.16
CA SER A 30 3.54 10.10 -11.19
C SER A 30 2.57 10.50 -10.08
N GLN A 31 2.65 11.75 -9.68
CA GLN A 31 1.74 12.31 -8.69
C GLN A 31 0.28 12.27 -9.19
N SER A 32 0.12 12.48 -10.49
CA SER A 32 -1.16 12.37 -11.14
C SER A 32 -1.74 10.96 -11.02
N ALA A 33 -0.91 9.93 -11.17
CA ALA A 33 -1.33 8.54 -11.02
C ALA A 33 -1.76 8.25 -9.57
N VAL A 34 -1.04 8.80 -8.59
CA VAL A 34 -1.42 8.66 -7.18
C VAL A 34 -2.81 9.27 -6.96
N SER A 35 -3.02 10.49 -7.45
CA SER A 35 -4.32 11.16 -7.31
C SER A 35 -5.45 10.36 -7.94
N GLN A 36 -5.21 9.81 -9.12
CA GLN A 36 -6.23 9.03 -9.82
C GLN A 36 -6.56 7.75 -9.07
N SER A 37 -5.55 7.09 -8.51
CA SER A 37 -5.76 5.88 -7.72
C SER A 37 -6.60 6.16 -6.48
N ILE A 38 -6.31 7.24 -5.79
CA ILE A 38 -7.07 7.61 -4.59
C ILE A 38 -8.52 7.94 -4.97
N LYS A 39 -8.72 8.69 -6.04
CA LYS A 39 -10.08 9.01 -6.49
C LYS A 39 -10.85 7.75 -6.89
N ALA A 40 -10.17 6.81 -7.55
CA ALA A 40 -10.80 5.56 -7.93
C ALA A 40 -11.22 4.76 -6.70
N LEU A 41 -10.37 4.71 -5.69
CA LEU A 41 -10.69 4.00 -4.44
C LEU A 41 -11.86 4.66 -3.72
N GLU A 42 -11.83 5.99 -3.61
CA GLU A 42 -12.91 6.75 -2.97
C GLU A 42 -14.23 6.52 -3.69
N LYS A 43 -14.20 6.50 -5.00
CA LYS A 43 -15.40 6.26 -5.78
C LYS A 43 -15.95 4.85 -5.56
N LYS A 44 -15.07 3.86 -5.56
CA LYS A 44 -15.50 2.46 -5.37
C LYS A 44 -16.06 2.22 -3.98
N LEU A 45 -15.50 2.86 -2.97
CA LEU A 45 -15.98 2.72 -1.59
C LEU A 45 -17.10 3.71 -1.26
N ASP A 46 -17.34 4.67 -2.15
CA ASP A 46 -18.31 5.75 -1.93
C ASP A 46 -18.01 6.51 -0.64
N GLN A 47 -16.74 6.81 -0.41
CA GLN A 47 -16.29 7.52 0.78
C GLN A 47 -15.14 8.47 0.42
N VAL A 48 -15.08 9.60 1.10
CA VAL A 48 -13.92 10.49 1.02
C VAL A 48 -12.91 10.03 2.05
N LEU A 49 -11.71 9.74 1.62
CA LEU A 49 -10.68 9.19 2.50
C LEU A 49 -9.65 10.24 2.93
N PHE A 50 -9.43 11.27 2.09
CA PHE A 50 -8.49 12.34 2.39
C PHE A 50 -9.12 13.69 2.17
N ILE A 51 -8.73 14.65 3.03
CA ILE A 51 -9.04 16.07 2.86
C ILE A 51 -7.76 16.73 2.39
N ARG A 52 -7.84 17.43 1.25
CA ARG A 52 -6.69 18.11 0.67
C ARG A 52 -6.88 19.60 0.77
N SER A 53 -5.97 20.27 1.45
CA SER A 53 -5.93 21.72 1.46
C SER A 53 -4.67 22.17 0.75
N THR A 54 -4.51 23.47 0.57
CA THR A 54 -3.33 24.01 -0.12
C THR A 54 -2.04 23.68 0.63
N LYS A 55 -2.12 23.41 1.93
CA LYS A 55 -0.93 23.22 2.75
C LYS A 55 -0.73 21.83 3.28
N LYS A 56 -1.78 21.01 3.34
CA LYS A 56 -1.59 19.67 3.87
C LYS A 56 -2.71 18.72 3.48
N VAL A 57 -2.40 17.46 3.66
CA VAL A 57 -3.32 16.35 3.43
C VAL A 57 -3.64 15.73 4.78
N GLN A 58 -4.90 15.42 5.01
CA GLN A 58 -5.33 14.78 6.25
C GLN A 58 -6.27 13.63 5.94
N LEU A 59 -6.24 12.61 6.79
CA LEU A 59 -7.23 11.54 6.69
C LEU A 59 -8.58 12.02 7.21
N THR A 60 -9.64 11.62 6.53
CA THR A 60 -10.97 11.76 7.07
C THR A 60 -11.18 10.68 8.15
N PRO A 61 -12.25 10.77 8.97
CA PRO A 61 -12.57 9.66 9.86
C PRO A 61 -12.72 8.32 9.13
N GLU A 62 -13.31 8.34 7.93
CA GLU A 62 -13.43 7.14 7.11
C GLU A 62 -12.06 6.63 6.66
N GLY A 63 -11.16 7.55 6.31
CA GLY A 63 -9.79 7.19 5.96
C GLY A 63 -9.06 6.55 7.12
N GLU A 64 -9.29 7.05 8.33
CA GLU A 64 -8.67 6.48 9.53
C GLU A 64 -9.19 5.07 9.81
N ILE A 65 -10.47 4.85 9.60
CA ILE A 65 -11.05 3.52 9.75
C ILE A 65 -10.41 2.54 8.78
N LEU A 66 -10.29 2.95 7.52
CA LEU A 66 -9.67 2.10 6.51
C LEU A 66 -8.21 1.82 6.85
N LEU A 67 -7.46 2.84 7.29
CA LEU A 67 -6.05 2.68 7.63
C LEU A 67 -5.85 1.69 8.76
N LYS A 68 -6.74 1.67 9.75
CA LYS A 68 -6.69 0.72 10.85
C LYS A 68 -6.62 -0.72 10.36
N HIS A 69 -7.24 -1.01 9.22
CA HIS A 69 -7.26 -2.35 8.65
C HIS A 69 -6.16 -2.55 7.62
N ILE A 70 -5.89 -1.52 6.83
CA ILE A 70 -4.89 -1.62 5.76
C ILE A 70 -3.48 -1.69 6.32
N GLU A 71 -3.16 -0.95 7.37
CA GLU A 71 -1.82 -0.92 7.92
C GLU A 71 -1.35 -2.30 8.39
N PRO A 72 -2.11 -3.00 9.24
CA PRO A 72 -1.69 -4.35 9.62
C PRO A 72 -1.67 -5.32 8.44
N ALA A 73 -2.57 -5.14 7.48
CA ALA A 73 -2.59 -6.00 6.28
C ALA A 73 -1.31 -5.82 5.46
N MET A 74 -0.88 -4.57 5.27
CA MET A 74 0.36 -4.30 4.55
C MET A 74 1.58 -4.85 5.28
N ASN A 75 1.58 -4.72 6.61
CA ASN A 75 2.68 -5.26 7.42
C ASN A 75 2.74 -6.78 7.33
N LEU A 76 1.60 -7.45 7.29
CA LEU A 76 1.55 -8.89 7.13
C LEU A 76 2.08 -9.33 5.78
N ILE A 77 1.71 -8.61 4.72
CA ILE A 77 2.21 -8.91 3.39
C ILE A 77 3.73 -8.77 3.35
N ARG A 78 4.25 -7.66 3.89
CA ARG A 78 5.69 -7.42 3.93
C ARG A 78 6.42 -8.47 4.74
N ARG A 79 5.82 -8.89 5.85
CA ARG A 79 6.41 -9.93 6.68
C ARG A 79 6.51 -11.25 5.94
N GLY A 80 5.45 -11.61 5.20
CA GLY A 80 5.45 -12.81 4.39
C GLY A 80 6.55 -12.77 3.33
N GLU A 81 6.66 -11.63 2.65
CA GLU A 81 7.71 -11.44 1.66
C GLU A 81 9.10 -11.56 2.26
N SER A 82 9.32 -10.91 3.40
CA SER A 82 10.60 -10.98 4.11
C SER A 82 10.96 -12.39 4.50
N GLN A 83 10.00 -13.14 5.01
CA GLN A 83 10.25 -14.53 5.41
C GLN A 83 10.65 -15.38 4.22
N LEU A 84 10.02 -15.18 3.08
CA LEU A 84 10.37 -15.91 1.88
C LEU A 84 11.75 -15.52 1.36
N LEU A 85 12.08 -14.24 1.40
CA LEU A 85 13.40 -13.78 0.95
C LEU A 85 14.49 -14.28 1.88
N ASP A 86 14.26 -14.25 3.18
CA ASP A 86 15.20 -14.75 4.16
C ASP A 86 15.40 -16.26 4.00
N SER A 87 14.32 -17.00 3.84
CA SER A 87 14.39 -18.44 3.59
C SER A 87 15.16 -18.72 2.31
N GLY A 88 14.93 -17.93 1.29
CA GLY A 88 15.64 -18.07 0.02
C GLY A 88 17.13 -17.83 0.18
N SER A 89 17.53 -16.86 0.99
CA SER A 89 18.94 -16.59 1.20
C SER A 89 19.58 -17.64 2.10
N LEU A 90 18.83 -18.18 3.04
CA LEU A 90 19.36 -19.24 3.90
C LEU A 90 19.44 -20.55 3.17
N GLY A 91 18.55 -20.71 2.30
CA GLY A 91 18.41 -21.95 1.63
C GLY A 91 19.59 -22.25 0.87
N LEU A 92 20.19 -22.00 1.15
CA LEU A 92 21.07 -22.45 0.90
C LEU A 92 21.01 -23.46 0.29
N GLY A 93 20.71 -23.33 -0.04
CA GLY A 93 20.42 -23.89 -0.23
C GLY A 93 19.97 -24.43 -0.85
N PRO A 94 20.17 -24.77 -1.43
CA PRO A 94 19.50 -25.33 -1.79
C PRO A 94 18.61 -25.83 -2.03
N VAL A 95 18.65 -25.84 -2.40
CA VAL A 95 17.66 -26.04 -2.23
C VAL A 95 16.86 -26.01 -2.59
N SER A 96 17.05 -26.05 -3.14
CA SER A 96 16.22 -25.79 -3.12
C SER A 96 15.46 -25.83 -3.47
N TYR A 97 15.57 -25.87 -4.18
CA TYR A 97 14.78 -25.56 -4.19
C TYR A 97 13.94 -25.65 -4.34
N THR A 98 14.06 -25.98 -4.81
CA THR A 98 13.30 -25.81 -4.55
C THR A 98 12.65 -25.81 -4.28
N HIS A 99 12.82 -25.91 -4.70
CA HIS A 99 12.13 -25.51 -4.10
C HIS A 99 11.45 -25.41 -3.85
N LEU A 100 11.43 -25.73 -4.32
CA LEU A 100 10.83 -25.36 -3.80
C LEU A 100 10.23 -25.48 -3.49
N ARG A 101 10.14 -25.74 -3.66
CA ARG A 101 9.64 -25.72 -3.14
C ARG A 101 9.26 -25.80 -2.57
N ALA A 102 9.61 -25.86 -2.60
CA ALA A 102 9.32 -25.95 -1.81
C ALA A 102 9.06 -25.83 -1.59
#